data_649af361f050e3d19c1c0d79e9b3094a
#
_entry.id   649af361f050e3d19c1c0d79e9b3094a
#
_cell.length_a   1.000
_cell.length_b   1.000
_cell.length_c   1.000
_cell.angle_alpha   90.00
_cell.angle_beta   90.00
_cell.angle_gamma   90.00
#
_symmetry.space_group_name_H-M   'P 1'
#
loop_
_entity.id
_entity.type
_entity.pdbx_description
1 polymer ?
#
loop_
_entity_poly.entity_id
_entity_poly.type
_entity_poly.pdbx_seq_one_letter_code
_entity_poly.pdbx_strand_id
1 'polypeptide(L)'
;MIWKKKCFWAVVCPMMYILILLAAVPFVYGIVDDRTMMEVISGQYLGIPDAHGFFTGYWYPLLAAGLYRAVRNVDWYALGYIFLQVCCMGLMAWRLTELQERREDRDRLAGRPGRKIHIWPLALIVLWMILDIKPMTQLSFTTTAAVVAVTVIFWYMTAEEIRIRDLVLLTVLCFLSIELRFSVFCMILPVCGLLWLLRVWENKGADKKNLWILAAPVLAALLYVAGLFIGYGSEDWQFYNAFNNTRSLIYDYEEYMFPRYEDEQALYHSVGVDSKARAKNLYYYNYTADDRVDQSFFLDYFEKRSEEISGQTNVVQKLRQTVKTYIKGTFAGKYEYLHLAAMSGYAILLLGWIFRKDWKRMLETICIPGMQIVLWLYLIYRGRMPERVLISMNLMLIVPLLLLAREYVMDDAGGVSRSAAKKVCRKTGLALLLAAMVVGAVWKVTTVRTQNLETAK
;
A
#
# COMPACT_ATOMS: atom_id res chain seq x y z
N MET A 1 34.74 -8.18 2.47
CA MET A 1 34.42 -6.98 1.64
C MET A 1 32.95 -6.95 1.16
N ILE A 2 32.36 -8.10 0.76
CA ILE A 2 30.97 -8.24 0.28
C ILE A 2 29.93 -7.84 1.34
N TRP A 3 30.09 -8.32 2.56
CA TRP A 3 29.17 -7.99 3.66
C TRP A 3 29.10 -6.49 3.96
N LYS A 4 30.24 -5.77 3.86
CA LYS A 4 30.28 -4.31 4.04
C LYS A 4 29.44 -3.53 3.01
N LYS A 5 29.37 -4.02 1.75
CA LYS A 5 28.52 -3.39 0.71
C LYS A 5 27.04 -3.59 1.00
N LYS A 6 26.63 -4.80 1.39
CA LYS A 6 25.22 -5.09 1.72
C LYS A 6 24.75 -4.27 2.91
N CYS A 7 25.55 -4.21 3.99
CA CYS A 7 25.23 -3.39 5.15
C CYS A 7 25.14 -1.91 4.80
N PHE A 8 26.01 -1.39 3.92
CA PHE A 8 25.93 -0.01 3.48
C PHE A 8 24.57 0.29 2.82
N TRP A 9 24.18 -0.50 1.82
CA TRP A 9 22.92 -0.26 1.11
C TRP A 9 21.69 -0.53 1.99
N ALA A 10 21.74 -1.51 2.86
CA ALA A 10 20.61 -1.89 3.71
C ALA A 10 20.41 -0.99 4.93
N VAL A 11 21.46 -0.36 5.44
CA VAL A 11 21.40 0.43 6.68
C VAL A 11 21.75 1.89 6.42
N VAL A 12 22.95 2.14 5.88
CA VAL A 12 23.45 3.52 5.75
C VAL A 12 22.60 4.33 4.77
N CYS A 13 22.20 3.74 3.65
CA CYS A 13 21.44 4.44 2.63
C CYS A 13 20.04 4.86 3.12
N PRO A 14 19.20 3.98 3.73
CA PRO A 14 17.93 4.37 4.33
C PRO A 14 18.08 5.38 5.47
N MET A 15 19.13 5.26 6.31
CA MET A 15 19.38 6.22 7.38
C MET A 15 19.74 7.60 6.84
N MET A 16 20.57 7.68 5.81
CA MET A 16 20.86 8.97 5.16
C MET A 16 19.61 9.56 4.51
N TYR A 17 18.79 8.74 3.90
CA TYR A 17 17.52 9.18 3.31
C TYR A 17 16.62 9.83 4.34
N ILE A 18 16.40 9.18 5.49
CA ILE A 18 15.55 9.75 6.55
C ILE A 18 16.12 11.05 7.11
N LEU A 19 17.45 11.14 7.29
CA LEU A 19 18.09 12.37 7.76
C LEU A 19 17.92 13.53 6.76
N ILE A 20 18.00 13.24 5.47
CA ILE A 20 17.73 14.24 4.41
C ILE A 20 16.27 14.69 4.47
N LEU A 21 15.32 13.77 4.61
CA LEU A 21 13.90 14.11 4.71
C LEU A 21 13.59 14.93 5.96
N LEU A 22 14.14 14.57 7.12
CA LEU A 22 13.96 15.33 8.37
C LEU A 22 14.46 16.78 8.24
N ALA A 23 15.52 17.00 7.44
CA ALA A 23 16.04 18.35 7.18
C ALA A 23 15.23 19.10 6.09
N ALA A 24 14.61 18.40 5.13
CA ALA A 24 14.02 19.00 3.95
C ALA A 24 12.50 19.19 4.01
N VAL A 25 11.79 18.30 4.74
CA VAL A 25 10.32 18.20 4.72
C VAL A 25 9.78 18.04 6.15
N PRO A 26 8.81 18.83 6.60
CA PRO A 26 8.16 18.58 7.88
C PRO A 26 7.39 17.26 7.83
N PHE A 27 7.45 16.48 8.91
CA PHE A 27 6.68 15.26 9.08
C PHE A 27 5.33 15.62 9.71
N VAL A 28 4.26 15.08 9.16
CA VAL A 28 2.89 15.30 9.62
C VAL A 28 2.11 13.98 9.63
N TYR A 29 1.04 13.91 10.40
CA TYR A 29 0.06 12.84 10.23
C TYR A 29 -0.77 13.10 8.97
N GLY A 30 -0.86 12.08 8.12
CA GLY A 30 -1.50 12.19 6.82
C GLY A 30 -3.01 12.39 6.86
N ILE A 31 -3.65 11.97 7.95
CA ILE A 31 -5.09 12.09 8.18
C ILE A 31 -5.41 12.30 9.66
N VAL A 32 -6.59 12.83 9.93
CA VAL A 32 -7.08 13.07 11.31
C VAL A 32 -7.14 11.77 12.13
N ASP A 33 -7.52 10.65 11.49
CA ASP A 33 -7.59 9.34 12.16
C ASP A 33 -6.24 8.94 12.78
N ASP A 34 -5.11 9.17 12.09
CA ASP A 34 -3.77 8.83 12.61
C ASP A 34 -3.42 9.66 13.83
N ARG A 35 -3.77 10.96 13.81
CA ARG A 35 -3.56 11.85 14.92
C ARG A 35 -4.40 11.43 16.13
N THR A 36 -5.69 11.16 15.92
CA THR A 36 -6.60 10.69 16.99
C THR A 36 -6.13 9.38 17.60
N MET A 37 -5.68 8.42 16.78
CA MET A 37 -5.12 7.16 17.28
C MET A 37 -3.84 7.41 18.11
N MET A 38 -2.96 8.29 17.66
CA MET A 38 -1.77 8.67 18.41
C MET A 38 -2.17 9.28 19.77
N GLU A 39 -3.14 10.22 19.81
CA GLU A 39 -3.62 10.87 21.03
C GLU A 39 -4.21 9.86 22.03
N VAL A 40 -4.93 8.83 21.55
CA VAL A 40 -5.46 7.74 22.41
C VAL A 40 -4.30 6.84 22.90
N ILE A 41 -3.47 6.36 21.99
CA ILE A 41 -2.39 5.41 22.30
C ILE A 41 -1.33 6.05 23.22
N SER A 42 -1.05 7.35 23.05
CA SER A 42 -0.13 8.09 23.91
C SER A 42 -0.70 8.43 25.27
N GLY A 43 -2.02 8.39 25.43
CA GLY A 43 -2.74 8.83 26.62
C GLY A 43 -3.01 10.34 26.67
N GLN A 44 -2.75 11.08 25.60
CA GLN A 44 -3.09 12.50 25.54
C GLN A 44 -4.60 12.74 25.61
N TYR A 45 -5.38 11.83 25.00
CA TYR A 45 -6.84 11.92 24.99
C TYR A 45 -7.48 11.35 26.27
N LEU A 46 -6.99 10.20 26.76
CA LEU A 46 -7.60 9.48 27.89
C LEU A 46 -6.89 9.73 29.23
N GLY A 47 -5.77 10.47 29.27
CA GLY A 47 -4.93 10.68 30.46
C GLY A 47 -3.94 9.53 30.73
N ILE A 48 -4.19 8.34 30.21
CA ILE A 48 -3.33 7.16 30.28
C ILE A 48 -3.16 6.52 28.90
N PRO A 49 -1.97 5.99 28.57
CA PRO A 49 -1.75 5.28 27.31
C PRO A 49 -2.66 4.06 27.18
N ASP A 50 -3.36 3.96 26.03
CA ASP A 50 -4.30 2.89 25.72
C ASP A 50 -3.87 2.11 24.49
N ALA A 51 -4.10 0.79 24.48
CA ALA A 51 -3.70 -0.11 23.39
C ALA A 51 -4.76 -0.28 22.29
N HIS A 52 -5.89 0.42 22.38
CA HIS A 52 -6.99 0.28 21.43
C HIS A 52 -6.91 1.31 20.31
N GLY A 53 -6.33 0.89 19.18
CA GLY A 53 -6.35 1.67 17.94
C GLY A 53 -7.61 1.35 17.14
N PHE A 54 -8.39 2.36 16.73
CA PHE A 54 -9.72 2.14 16.10
C PHE A 54 -9.66 1.49 14.71
N PHE A 55 -8.55 1.61 14.00
CA PHE A 55 -8.40 1.17 12.61
C PHE A 55 -7.24 0.21 12.37
N THR A 56 -6.47 -0.08 13.41
CA THR A 56 -5.34 -1.01 13.41
C THR A 56 -5.68 -2.25 14.24
N GLY A 57 -4.84 -3.27 14.20
CA GLY A 57 -4.92 -4.38 15.13
C GLY A 57 -4.55 -3.98 16.56
N TYR A 58 -4.33 -4.96 17.40
CA TYR A 58 -4.09 -4.73 18.82
C TYR A 58 -2.62 -4.68 19.22
N TRP A 59 -1.76 -5.47 18.53
CA TRP A 59 -0.38 -5.67 18.96
C TRP A 59 0.51 -4.44 18.74
N TYR A 60 0.33 -3.73 17.63
CA TYR A 60 1.09 -2.50 17.37
C TYR A 60 0.72 -1.38 18.35
N PRO A 61 -0.55 -1.06 18.58
CA PRO A 61 -0.95 -0.10 19.62
C PRO A 61 -0.50 -0.52 21.03
N LEU A 62 -0.55 -1.82 21.36
CA LEU A 62 -0.09 -2.33 22.66
C LEU A 62 1.40 -2.05 22.88
N LEU A 63 2.23 -2.31 21.85
CA LEU A 63 3.66 -2.00 21.90
C LEU A 63 3.89 -0.49 22.06
N ALA A 64 3.22 0.32 21.25
CA ALA A 64 3.35 1.78 21.30
C ALA A 64 2.89 2.34 22.65
N ALA A 65 1.75 1.92 23.18
CA ALA A 65 1.24 2.33 24.50
C ALA A 65 2.22 1.93 25.62
N GLY A 66 2.85 0.76 25.53
CA GLY A 66 3.90 0.32 26.45
C GLY A 66 5.11 1.27 26.43
N LEU A 67 5.54 1.68 25.25
CA LEU A 67 6.64 2.63 25.09
C LEU A 67 6.27 4.04 25.61
N TYR A 68 5.03 4.52 25.38
CA TYR A 68 4.56 5.79 25.96
C TYR A 68 4.45 5.75 27.49
N ARG A 69 4.15 4.61 28.10
CA ARG A 69 4.20 4.44 29.58
C ARG A 69 5.60 4.58 30.11
N ALA A 70 6.62 4.11 29.34
CA ALA A 70 8.03 4.24 29.74
C ALA A 70 8.57 5.65 29.48
N VAL A 71 8.30 6.24 28.33
CA VAL A 71 8.81 7.57 27.93
C VAL A 71 7.72 8.33 27.19
N ARG A 72 7.06 9.28 27.89
CA ARG A 72 5.89 10.01 27.37
C ARG A 72 6.19 11.07 26.32
N ASN A 73 7.38 11.65 26.32
CA ASN A 73 7.71 12.81 25.48
C ASN A 73 8.21 12.44 24.08
N VAL A 74 8.15 11.17 23.71
CA VAL A 74 8.57 10.66 22.39
C VAL A 74 7.34 10.19 21.65
N ASP A 75 7.19 10.62 20.40
CA ASP A 75 6.10 10.13 19.54
C ASP A 75 6.42 8.73 19.01
N TRP A 76 6.15 7.72 19.84
CA TRP A 76 6.43 6.33 19.52
C TRP A 76 5.55 5.80 18.37
N TYR A 77 4.37 6.36 18.20
CA TYR A 77 3.46 6.00 17.12
C TYR A 77 4.05 6.41 15.76
N ALA A 78 4.49 7.66 15.62
CA ALA A 78 5.16 8.15 14.44
C ALA A 78 6.49 7.43 14.18
N LEU A 79 7.32 7.27 15.22
CA LEU A 79 8.60 6.57 15.12
C LEU A 79 8.45 5.12 14.67
N GLY A 80 7.40 4.43 15.12
CA GLY A 80 7.10 3.08 14.68
C GLY A 80 6.86 3.01 13.17
N TYR A 81 6.11 3.93 12.60
CA TYR A 81 5.87 3.99 11.15
C TYR A 81 7.13 4.28 10.36
N ILE A 82 7.91 5.27 10.81
CA ILE A 82 9.20 5.60 10.20
C ILE A 82 10.14 4.39 10.24
N PHE A 83 10.25 3.74 11.39
CA PHE A 83 11.10 2.56 11.58
C PHE A 83 10.69 1.42 10.63
N LEU A 84 9.41 1.12 10.52
CA LEU A 84 8.91 0.06 9.62
C LEU A 84 9.24 0.37 8.16
N GLN A 85 9.03 1.60 7.70
CA GLN A 85 9.33 1.99 6.32
C GLN A 85 10.84 1.95 6.04
N VAL A 86 11.67 2.41 6.97
CA VAL A 86 13.15 2.31 6.89
C VAL A 86 13.60 0.85 6.83
N CYS A 87 13.02 -0.02 7.65
CA CYS A 87 13.31 -1.46 7.62
C CYS A 87 12.93 -2.08 6.28
N CYS A 88 11.74 -1.77 5.73
CA CYS A 88 11.29 -2.25 4.42
C CYS A 88 12.25 -1.80 3.31
N MET A 89 12.66 -0.54 3.31
CA MET A 89 13.66 -0.01 2.37
C MET A 89 15.01 -0.74 2.50
N GLY A 90 15.46 -0.97 3.72
CA GLY A 90 16.68 -1.72 4.01
C GLY A 90 16.62 -3.15 3.49
N LEU A 91 15.51 -3.85 3.71
CA LEU A 91 15.27 -5.20 3.22
C LEU A 91 15.28 -5.26 1.68
N MET A 92 14.62 -4.31 1.01
CA MET A 92 14.64 -4.22 -0.45
C MET A 92 16.05 -3.96 -0.98
N ALA A 93 16.78 -3.02 -0.39
CA ALA A 93 18.15 -2.69 -0.76
C ALA A 93 19.12 -3.86 -0.54
N TRP A 94 18.99 -4.56 0.59
CA TRP A 94 19.72 -5.79 0.86
C TRP A 94 19.49 -6.83 -0.22
N ARG A 95 18.22 -7.09 -0.55
CA ARG A 95 17.84 -8.11 -1.53
C ARG A 95 18.32 -7.78 -2.95
N LEU A 96 18.19 -6.52 -3.38
CA LEU A 96 18.69 -6.07 -4.68
C LEU A 96 20.22 -6.26 -4.80
N THR A 97 20.94 -5.97 -3.73
CA THR A 97 22.40 -6.18 -3.69
C THR A 97 22.74 -7.67 -3.75
N GLU A 98 22.02 -8.52 -3.01
CA GLU A 98 22.20 -9.97 -3.04
C GLU A 98 21.97 -10.55 -4.45
N LEU A 99 20.89 -10.14 -5.12
CA LEU A 99 20.58 -10.55 -6.49
C LEU A 99 21.65 -10.13 -7.49
N GLN A 100 22.22 -8.95 -7.30
CA GLN A 100 23.32 -8.46 -8.15
C GLN A 100 24.59 -9.30 -7.96
N GLU A 101 24.95 -9.60 -6.72
CA GLU A 101 26.13 -10.43 -6.40
C GLU A 101 26.02 -11.85 -6.96
N ARG A 102 24.86 -12.49 -6.75
CA ARG A 102 24.60 -13.84 -7.30
C ARG A 102 24.73 -13.87 -8.84
N ARG A 103 24.34 -12.77 -9.50
CA ARG A 103 24.50 -12.66 -10.94
C ARG A 103 25.96 -12.47 -11.34
N GLU A 104 26.71 -11.63 -10.64
CA GLU A 104 28.15 -11.44 -10.91
C GLU A 104 28.92 -12.75 -10.74
N ASP A 105 28.57 -13.55 -9.73
CA ASP A 105 29.19 -14.85 -9.52
C ASP A 105 28.82 -15.85 -10.65
N ARG A 106 27.58 -15.87 -11.10
CA ARG A 106 27.15 -16.66 -12.27
C ARG A 106 27.89 -16.24 -13.56
N ASP A 107 28.04 -14.94 -13.79
CA ASP A 107 28.75 -14.43 -14.97
C ASP A 107 30.25 -14.78 -14.92
N ARG A 108 30.90 -14.72 -13.74
CA ARG A 108 32.29 -15.15 -13.54
C ARG A 108 32.47 -16.64 -13.82
N LEU A 109 31.58 -17.49 -13.29
CA LEU A 109 31.62 -18.93 -13.52
C LEU A 109 31.40 -19.30 -15.00
N ALA A 110 30.62 -18.50 -15.71
CA ALA A 110 30.38 -18.65 -17.15
C ALA A 110 31.49 -18.05 -18.02
N GLY A 111 32.63 -17.58 -17.46
CA GLY A 111 33.72 -16.95 -18.18
C GLY A 111 33.36 -15.61 -18.85
N ARG A 112 32.27 -14.99 -18.47
CA ARG A 112 31.84 -13.72 -19.04
C ARG A 112 32.53 -12.56 -18.31
N PRO A 113 32.95 -11.49 -19.02
CA PRO A 113 33.60 -10.35 -18.39
C PRO A 113 32.62 -9.72 -17.39
N GLY A 114 32.99 -9.75 -16.09
CA GLY A 114 32.18 -9.24 -15.00
C GLY A 114 31.80 -7.77 -15.24
N ARG A 115 30.52 -7.47 -15.26
CA ARG A 115 30.03 -6.11 -15.42
C ARG A 115 30.10 -5.37 -14.07
N LYS A 116 31.04 -4.44 -13.94
CA LYS A 116 31.27 -3.60 -12.75
C LYS A 116 30.18 -2.55 -12.48
N ILE A 117 28.99 -2.62 -13.10
CA ILE A 117 28.02 -1.51 -13.04
C ILE A 117 26.85 -1.88 -12.15
N HIS A 118 26.93 -1.50 -10.88
CA HIS A 118 25.84 -1.59 -9.88
C HIS A 118 24.74 -0.53 -10.08
N ILE A 119 24.51 -0.03 -11.29
CA ILE A 119 23.60 1.09 -11.55
C ILE A 119 22.14 0.71 -11.29
N TRP A 120 21.73 -0.50 -11.69
CA TRP A 120 20.32 -0.89 -11.59
C TRP A 120 19.82 -1.03 -10.15
N PRO A 121 20.52 -1.72 -9.23
CA PRO A 121 20.13 -1.70 -7.83
C PRO A 121 20.04 -0.29 -7.26
N LEU A 122 21.02 0.55 -7.56
CA LEU A 122 21.03 1.95 -7.13
C LEU A 122 19.84 2.73 -7.70
N ALA A 123 19.60 2.63 -9.00
CA ALA A 123 18.48 3.31 -9.64
C ALA A 123 17.13 2.90 -9.05
N LEU A 124 16.93 1.59 -8.78
CA LEU A 124 15.72 1.10 -8.15
C LEU A 124 15.55 1.59 -6.72
N ILE A 125 16.64 1.62 -5.93
CA ILE A 125 16.62 2.15 -4.56
C ILE A 125 16.29 3.65 -4.56
N VAL A 126 16.92 4.44 -5.42
CA VAL A 126 16.65 5.89 -5.51
C VAL A 126 15.22 6.15 -5.99
N LEU A 127 14.74 5.40 -6.98
CA LEU A 127 13.36 5.52 -7.44
C LEU A 127 12.37 5.15 -6.34
N TRP A 128 12.65 4.09 -5.57
CA TRP A 128 11.86 3.75 -4.40
C TRP A 128 11.85 4.89 -3.38
N MET A 129 12.99 5.48 -3.07
CA MET A 129 13.08 6.64 -2.18
C MET A 129 12.22 7.81 -2.65
N ILE A 130 12.19 8.09 -3.95
CA ILE A 130 11.34 9.16 -4.52
C ILE A 130 9.85 8.84 -4.35
N LEU A 131 9.44 7.60 -4.58
CA LEU A 131 8.06 7.15 -4.41
C LEU A 131 7.62 7.20 -2.94
N ASP A 132 8.54 6.90 -2.04
CA ASP A 132 8.32 6.82 -0.60
C ASP A 132 8.33 8.18 0.12
N ILE A 133 8.72 9.29 -0.53
CA ILE A 133 8.78 10.63 0.10
C ILE A 133 7.46 10.98 0.78
N LYS A 134 6.33 10.83 0.07
CA LYS A 134 5.01 11.17 0.61
C LYS A 134 4.55 10.18 1.69
N PRO A 135 4.58 8.86 1.50
CA PRO A 135 4.31 7.88 2.56
C PRO A 135 5.15 8.06 3.83
N MET A 136 6.44 8.42 3.67
CA MET A 136 7.37 8.61 4.78
C MET A 136 7.13 9.88 5.57
N THR A 137 6.70 10.96 4.92
CA THR A 137 6.57 12.30 5.55
C THR A 137 5.12 12.67 5.88
N GLN A 138 4.13 12.05 5.24
CA GLN A 138 2.72 12.08 5.61
C GLN A 138 2.35 10.73 6.25
N LEU A 139 2.68 10.59 7.53
CA LEU A 139 2.55 9.34 8.27
C LEU A 139 1.10 8.89 8.34
N SER A 140 0.84 7.67 7.85
CA SER A 140 -0.48 7.04 7.91
C SER A 140 -0.35 5.54 8.05
N PHE A 141 -1.21 4.95 8.90
CA PHE A 141 -1.29 3.49 9.03
C PHE A 141 -1.57 2.81 7.68
N THR A 142 -2.37 3.42 6.80
CA THR A 142 -2.73 2.85 5.49
C THR A 142 -1.54 2.82 4.54
N THR A 143 -0.81 3.93 4.38
CA THR A 143 0.35 3.99 3.48
C THR A 143 1.54 3.20 4.01
N THR A 144 1.76 3.20 5.33
CA THR A 144 2.78 2.36 5.96
C THR A 144 2.47 0.87 5.78
N ALA A 145 1.20 0.46 5.97
CA ALA A 145 0.77 -0.91 5.68
C ALA A 145 1.03 -1.29 4.22
N ALA A 146 0.83 -0.35 3.27
CA ALA A 146 1.10 -0.58 1.85
C ALA A 146 2.59 -0.74 1.55
N VAL A 147 3.47 0.05 2.17
CA VAL A 147 4.93 -0.11 2.04
C VAL A 147 5.37 -1.50 2.52
N VAL A 148 4.84 -1.95 3.67
CA VAL A 148 5.11 -3.30 4.19
C VAL A 148 4.56 -4.37 3.23
N ALA A 149 3.32 -4.23 2.77
CA ALA A 149 2.67 -5.15 1.84
C ALA A 149 3.42 -5.28 0.51
N VAL A 150 3.85 -4.16 -0.05
CA VAL A 150 4.65 -4.13 -1.29
C VAL A 150 6.01 -4.79 -1.08
N THR A 151 6.59 -4.72 0.12
CA THR A 151 7.82 -5.45 0.47
C THR A 151 7.58 -6.97 0.47
N VAL A 152 6.39 -7.45 0.84
CA VAL A 152 5.99 -8.87 0.68
C VAL A 152 6.03 -9.27 -0.80
N ILE A 153 5.36 -8.49 -1.68
CA ILE A 153 5.35 -8.74 -3.14
C ILE A 153 6.79 -8.75 -3.69
N PHE A 154 7.57 -7.72 -3.33
CA PHE A 154 8.96 -7.59 -3.76
C PHE A 154 9.81 -8.80 -3.36
N TRP A 155 9.73 -9.22 -2.08
CA TRP A 155 10.47 -10.37 -1.58
C TRP A 155 10.06 -11.65 -2.30
N TYR A 156 8.75 -11.86 -2.47
CA TYR A 156 8.22 -13.02 -3.15
C TYR A 156 8.68 -13.11 -4.61
N MET A 157 8.59 -12.02 -5.37
CA MET A 157 9.02 -11.97 -6.78
C MET A 157 10.52 -12.17 -6.95
N THR A 158 11.32 -11.77 -5.96
CA THR A 158 12.79 -11.89 -6.04
C THR A 158 13.35 -13.17 -5.43
N ALA A 159 12.54 -13.99 -4.77
CA ALA A 159 12.97 -15.24 -4.17
C ALA A 159 13.03 -16.36 -5.23
N GLU A 160 14.24 -16.84 -5.58
CA GLU A 160 14.44 -18.00 -6.45
C GLU A 160 13.97 -19.29 -5.76
N GLU A 161 14.36 -19.47 -4.50
CA GLU A 161 13.90 -20.53 -3.60
C GLU A 161 13.44 -19.93 -2.28
N ILE A 162 12.36 -20.48 -1.74
CA ILE A 162 11.83 -20.09 -0.43
C ILE A 162 12.46 -20.97 0.65
N ARG A 163 13.26 -20.34 1.49
CA ARG A 163 13.88 -20.97 2.66
C ARG A 163 13.09 -20.63 3.91
N ILE A 164 13.32 -21.35 5.00
CA ILE A 164 12.63 -21.10 6.29
C ILE A 164 12.77 -19.63 6.76
N ARG A 165 13.93 -19.03 6.57
CA ARG A 165 14.16 -17.61 6.87
C ARG A 165 13.27 -16.65 6.06
N ASP A 166 13.01 -17.00 4.79
CA ASP A 166 12.15 -16.21 3.90
C ASP A 166 10.68 -16.37 4.34
N LEU A 167 10.29 -17.57 4.77
CA LEU A 167 8.97 -17.83 5.33
C LEU A 167 8.73 -17.03 6.62
N VAL A 168 9.68 -17.04 7.56
CA VAL A 168 9.60 -16.24 8.80
C VAL A 168 9.48 -14.75 8.47
N LEU A 169 10.32 -14.24 7.58
CA LEU A 169 10.28 -12.84 7.17
C LEU A 169 8.94 -12.47 6.53
N LEU A 170 8.45 -13.30 5.60
CA LEU A 170 7.15 -13.09 4.96
C LEU A 170 6.00 -13.12 5.97
N THR A 171 6.05 -14.03 6.96
CA THR A 171 5.06 -14.07 8.05
C THR A 171 5.06 -12.78 8.85
N VAL A 172 6.24 -12.28 9.24
CA VAL A 172 6.38 -11.02 9.98
C VAL A 172 5.87 -9.84 9.14
N LEU A 173 6.25 -9.73 7.87
CA LEU A 173 5.79 -8.65 6.99
C LEU A 173 4.27 -8.72 6.75
N CYS A 174 3.72 -9.90 6.51
CA CYS A 174 2.28 -10.09 6.39
C CYS A 174 1.57 -9.67 7.68
N PHE A 175 2.07 -10.11 8.84
CA PHE A 175 1.51 -9.75 10.15
C PHE A 175 1.54 -8.24 10.38
N LEU A 176 2.66 -7.57 10.15
CA LEU A 176 2.76 -6.11 10.29
C LEU A 176 1.83 -5.36 9.34
N SER A 177 1.69 -5.84 8.09
CA SER A 177 0.75 -5.22 7.14
C SER A 177 -0.71 -5.38 7.58
N ILE A 178 -1.10 -6.58 8.05
CA ILE A 178 -2.44 -6.86 8.59
C ILE A 178 -2.70 -6.00 9.82
N GLU A 179 -1.74 -5.95 10.72
CA GLU A 179 -1.82 -5.24 12.01
C GLU A 179 -2.03 -3.74 11.80
N LEU A 180 -1.32 -3.15 10.84
CA LEU A 180 -1.50 -1.74 10.49
C LEU A 180 -2.81 -1.50 9.75
N ARG A 181 -3.14 -2.32 8.74
CA ARG A 181 -4.40 -2.17 7.98
C ARG A 181 -4.78 -3.46 7.26
N PHE A 182 -5.71 -4.22 7.83
CA PHE A 182 -6.20 -5.48 7.24
C PHE A 182 -6.69 -5.33 5.79
N SER A 183 -7.43 -4.26 5.48
CA SER A 183 -7.93 -4.04 4.11
C SER A 183 -6.81 -3.84 3.07
N VAL A 184 -5.69 -3.22 3.44
CA VAL A 184 -4.50 -3.08 2.56
C VAL A 184 -3.86 -4.43 2.30
N PHE A 185 -3.74 -5.26 3.33
CA PHE A 185 -3.25 -6.62 3.15
C PHE A 185 -4.16 -7.42 2.22
N CYS A 186 -5.49 -7.32 2.35
CA CYS A 186 -6.43 -7.97 1.43
C CYS A 186 -6.22 -7.53 -0.03
N MET A 187 -5.79 -6.29 -0.28
CA MET A 187 -5.53 -5.78 -1.63
C MET A 187 -4.33 -6.47 -2.32
N ILE A 188 -3.34 -6.96 -1.55
CA ILE A 188 -2.18 -7.66 -2.15
C ILE A 188 -2.43 -9.14 -2.36
N LEU A 189 -3.37 -9.76 -1.65
CA LEU A 189 -3.63 -11.20 -1.74
C LEU A 189 -3.92 -11.67 -3.17
N PRO A 190 -4.73 -10.98 -3.99
CA PRO A 190 -4.98 -11.38 -5.37
C PRO A 190 -3.69 -11.40 -6.21
N VAL A 191 -2.82 -10.41 -6.05
CA VAL A 191 -1.53 -10.34 -6.77
C VAL A 191 -0.59 -11.45 -6.30
N CYS A 192 -0.44 -11.64 -4.98
CA CYS A 192 0.38 -12.71 -4.43
C CYS A 192 -0.14 -14.11 -4.83
N GLY A 193 -1.46 -14.31 -4.78
CA GLY A 193 -2.10 -15.55 -5.18
C GLY A 193 -1.88 -15.87 -6.66
N LEU A 194 -1.99 -14.85 -7.51
CA LEU A 194 -1.71 -14.98 -8.93
C LEU A 194 -0.23 -15.36 -9.19
N LEU A 195 0.70 -14.66 -8.57
CA LEU A 195 2.13 -14.96 -8.68
C LEU A 195 2.46 -16.37 -8.16
N TRP A 196 1.76 -16.80 -7.11
CA TRP A 196 1.86 -18.16 -6.59
C TRP A 196 1.34 -19.20 -7.61
N LEU A 197 0.18 -18.97 -8.21
CA LEU A 197 -0.38 -19.85 -9.25
C LEU A 197 0.55 -19.96 -10.45
N LEU A 198 1.13 -18.85 -10.91
CA LEU A 198 2.09 -18.83 -12.01
C LEU A 198 3.34 -19.66 -11.67
N ARG A 199 3.86 -19.54 -10.45
CA ARG A 199 5.01 -20.34 -9.98
C ARG A 199 4.69 -21.84 -9.89
N VAL A 200 3.49 -22.21 -9.40
CA VAL A 200 3.03 -23.60 -9.36
C VAL A 200 2.92 -24.17 -10.77
N TRP A 201 2.36 -23.41 -11.69
CA TRP A 201 2.23 -23.82 -13.09
C TRP A 201 3.60 -24.04 -13.75
N GLU A 202 4.56 -23.17 -13.52
CA GLU A 202 5.93 -23.31 -14.03
C GLU A 202 6.64 -24.57 -13.54
N ASN A 203 6.50 -24.87 -12.26
CA ASN A 203 7.10 -26.03 -11.63
C ASN A 203 6.37 -27.34 -11.97
N LYS A 204 5.36 -27.29 -12.86
CA LYS A 204 4.51 -28.43 -13.25
C LYS A 204 3.83 -29.10 -12.05
N GLY A 205 3.54 -28.34 -11.03
CA GLY A 205 2.82 -28.79 -9.83
C GLY A 205 3.22 -28.04 -8.56
N ALA A 206 2.38 -28.16 -7.54
CA ALA A 206 2.66 -27.62 -6.21
C ALA A 206 3.59 -28.60 -5.48
N ASP A 207 4.87 -28.24 -5.35
CA ASP A 207 5.74 -28.94 -4.41
C ASP A 207 5.47 -28.50 -2.97
N LYS A 208 5.97 -29.27 -1.99
CA LYS A 208 5.79 -28.96 -0.56
C LYS A 208 6.30 -27.56 -0.21
N LYS A 209 7.38 -27.08 -0.84
CA LYS A 209 7.97 -25.76 -0.58
C LYS A 209 7.05 -24.63 -1.04
N ASN A 210 6.39 -24.78 -2.20
CA ASN A 210 5.42 -23.82 -2.70
C ASN A 210 4.15 -23.76 -1.83
N LEU A 211 3.74 -24.88 -1.24
CA LEU A 211 2.62 -24.91 -0.30
C LEU A 211 2.95 -24.22 1.03
N TRP A 212 4.16 -24.41 1.54
CA TRP A 212 4.59 -23.78 2.80
C TRP A 212 4.52 -22.25 2.77
N ILE A 213 4.64 -21.62 1.60
CA ILE A 213 4.56 -20.17 1.53
C ILE A 213 3.17 -19.64 1.90
N LEU A 214 2.12 -20.43 1.67
CA LEU A 214 0.76 -20.08 2.06
C LEU A 214 0.59 -20.06 3.58
N ALA A 215 1.48 -20.70 4.33
CA ALA A 215 1.48 -20.64 5.78
C ALA A 215 1.78 -19.22 6.31
N ALA A 216 2.55 -18.41 5.57
CA ALA A 216 2.91 -17.06 6.02
C ALA A 216 1.69 -16.15 6.24
N PRO A 217 0.80 -15.93 5.25
CA PRO A 217 -0.40 -15.12 5.46
C PRO A 217 -1.38 -15.75 6.44
N VAL A 218 -1.47 -17.10 6.52
CA VAL A 218 -2.35 -17.79 7.46
C VAL A 218 -1.87 -17.57 8.90
N LEU A 219 -0.59 -17.78 9.20
CA LEU A 219 -0.02 -17.55 10.53
C LEU A 219 -0.15 -16.08 10.94
N ALA A 220 0.10 -15.16 10.00
CA ALA A 220 -0.08 -13.73 10.23
C ALA A 220 -1.53 -13.38 10.58
N ALA A 221 -2.50 -13.94 9.86
CA ALA A 221 -3.93 -13.74 10.13
C ALA A 221 -4.34 -14.34 11.48
N LEU A 222 -3.84 -15.51 11.84
CA LEU A 222 -4.12 -16.13 13.15
C LEU A 222 -3.60 -15.26 14.31
N LEU A 223 -2.39 -14.72 14.19
CA LEU A 223 -1.83 -13.80 15.21
C LEU A 223 -2.66 -12.51 15.31
N TYR A 224 -3.08 -11.95 14.18
CA TYR A 224 -3.96 -10.79 14.17
C TYR A 224 -5.31 -11.07 14.85
N VAL A 225 -5.97 -12.17 14.50
CA VAL A 225 -7.25 -12.57 15.12
C VAL A 225 -7.08 -12.81 16.62
N ALA A 226 -5.98 -13.43 17.04
CA ALA A 226 -5.67 -13.58 18.47
C ALA A 226 -5.57 -12.21 19.18
N GLY A 227 -4.92 -11.23 18.54
CA GLY A 227 -4.84 -9.85 19.05
C GLY A 227 -6.21 -9.19 19.17
N LEU A 228 -7.06 -9.34 18.15
CA LEU A 228 -8.42 -8.82 18.19
C LEU A 228 -9.25 -9.44 19.33
N PHE A 229 -9.12 -10.75 19.52
CA PHE A 229 -9.82 -11.45 20.59
C PHE A 229 -9.35 -10.99 21.98
N ILE A 230 -8.04 -10.82 22.16
CA ILE A 230 -7.45 -10.37 23.43
C ILE A 230 -7.81 -8.91 23.71
N GLY A 231 -7.68 -8.02 22.72
CA GLY A 231 -7.87 -6.58 22.91
C GLY A 231 -9.34 -6.15 22.88
N TYR A 232 -10.12 -6.72 21.96
CA TYR A 232 -11.48 -6.26 21.66
C TYR A 232 -12.56 -7.30 21.97
N GLY A 233 -12.25 -8.31 22.79
CA GLY A 233 -13.17 -9.40 23.12
C GLY A 233 -14.20 -9.07 24.21
N SER A 234 -14.06 -7.95 24.95
CA SER A 234 -15.06 -7.54 25.96
C SER A 234 -16.38 -7.11 25.32
N GLU A 235 -17.47 -7.20 26.06
CA GLU A 235 -18.82 -6.81 25.61
C GLU A 235 -18.86 -5.34 25.15
N ASP A 236 -18.21 -4.43 25.88
CA ASP A 236 -18.16 -3.01 25.54
C ASP A 236 -17.47 -2.77 24.20
N TRP A 237 -16.36 -3.46 23.94
CA TRP A 237 -15.65 -3.35 22.67
C TRP A 237 -16.40 -4.02 21.51
N GLN A 238 -17.10 -5.11 21.77
CA GLN A 238 -17.96 -5.75 20.76
C GLN A 238 -19.11 -4.81 20.39
N PHE A 239 -19.75 -4.20 21.37
CA PHE A 239 -20.79 -3.19 21.15
C PHE A 239 -20.27 -1.99 20.35
N TYR A 240 -19.14 -1.41 20.78
CA TYR A 240 -18.52 -0.30 20.06
C TYR A 240 -18.19 -0.66 18.60
N ASN A 241 -17.56 -1.81 18.37
CA ASN A 241 -17.19 -2.25 17.02
C ASN A 241 -18.43 -2.48 16.14
N ALA A 242 -19.49 -3.08 16.67
CA ALA A 242 -20.76 -3.27 15.99
C ALA A 242 -21.39 -1.92 15.59
N PHE A 243 -21.47 -0.98 16.52
CA PHE A 243 -21.95 0.37 16.29
C PHE A 243 -21.11 1.09 15.22
N ASN A 244 -19.77 1.11 15.40
CA ASN A 244 -18.87 1.81 14.48
C ASN A 244 -18.87 1.21 13.07
N ASN A 245 -18.98 -0.12 12.94
CA ASN A 245 -19.08 -0.79 11.65
C ASN A 245 -20.37 -0.38 10.93
N THR A 246 -21.50 -0.36 11.63
CA THR A 246 -22.79 0.04 11.04
C THR A 246 -22.77 1.52 10.64
N ARG A 247 -22.29 2.40 11.52
CA ARG A 247 -22.10 3.81 11.22
C ARG A 247 -21.23 4.03 9.98
N SER A 248 -20.15 3.27 9.84
CA SER A 248 -19.22 3.40 8.72
C SER A 248 -19.83 2.96 7.37
N LEU A 249 -20.83 2.08 7.36
CA LEU A 249 -21.58 1.74 6.15
C LEU A 249 -22.29 2.97 5.55
N ILE A 250 -22.69 3.90 6.39
CA ILE A 250 -23.40 5.11 5.99
C ILE A 250 -22.41 6.24 5.67
N TYR A 251 -21.58 6.61 6.64
CA TYR A 251 -20.74 7.80 6.51
C TYR A 251 -19.48 7.64 5.64
N ASP A 252 -19.04 6.41 5.40
CA ASP A 252 -17.85 6.15 4.58
C ASP A 252 -18.16 5.98 3.09
N TYR A 253 -19.44 5.92 2.70
CA TYR A 253 -19.88 5.71 1.32
C TYR A 253 -20.87 6.78 0.89
N GLU A 254 -20.48 7.61 -0.08
CA GLU A 254 -21.23 8.79 -0.52
C GLU A 254 -22.69 8.48 -0.88
N GLU A 255 -22.99 7.32 -1.48
CA GLU A 255 -24.34 6.92 -1.88
C GLU A 255 -25.29 6.63 -0.69
N TYR A 256 -24.72 6.31 0.49
CA TYR A 256 -25.50 6.01 1.71
C TYR A 256 -25.52 7.15 2.73
N MET A 257 -24.70 8.20 2.53
CA MET A 257 -24.67 9.34 3.45
C MET A 257 -26.06 9.98 3.60
N PHE A 258 -26.30 10.51 4.79
CA PHE A 258 -27.53 11.26 5.05
C PHE A 258 -27.65 12.44 4.09
N PRO A 259 -28.74 12.54 3.29
CA PRO A 259 -28.98 13.67 2.39
C PRO A 259 -29.36 14.92 3.17
N ARG A 260 -29.53 16.05 2.49
CA ARG A 260 -30.17 17.20 3.13
C ARG A 260 -31.64 16.91 3.41
N TYR A 261 -32.15 17.40 4.52
CA TYR A 261 -33.53 17.15 4.93
C TYR A 261 -34.55 17.58 3.88
N GLU A 262 -34.28 18.71 3.23
CA GLU A 262 -35.14 19.27 2.20
C GLU A 262 -35.27 18.39 0.97
N ASP A 263 -34.25 17.62 0.67
CA ASP A 263 -34.19 16.80 -0.54
C ASP A 263 -34.93 15.44 -0.39
N GLU A 264 -34.90 14.87 0.82
CA GLU A 264 -35.41 13.51 1.08
C GLU A 264 -36.16 13.38 2.42
N GLN A 265 -37.17 14.21 2.65
CA GLN A 265 -37.96 14.22 3.90
C GLN A 265 -38.66 12.86 4.17
N ALA A 266 -39.16 12.21 3.12
CA ALA A 266 -39.85 10.93 3.26
C ALA A 266 -38.93 9.84 3.84
N LEU A 267 -37.65 9.79 3.42
CA LEU A 267 -36.65 8.88 3.97
C LEU A 267 -36.42 9.15 5.45
N TYR A 268 -36.27 10.41 5.84
CA TYR A 268 -36.08 10.80 7.23
C TYR A 268 -37.29 10.42 8.11
N HIS A 269 -38.51 10.69 7.65
CA HIS A 269 -39.72 10.29 8.35
C HIS A 269 -39.86 8.78 8.51
N SER A 270 -39.44 8.01 7.50
CA SER A 270 -39.49 6.55 7.54
C SER A 270 -38.62 5.93 8.65
N VAL A 271 -37.54 6.63 9.07
CA VAL A 271 -36.66 6.23 10.18
C VAL A 271 -36.91 7.04 11.48
N GLY A 272 -38.06 7.69 11.59
CA GLY A 272 -38.48 8.42 12.81
C GLY A 272 -37.76 9.73 13.05
N VAL A 273 -37.22 10.36 12.01
CA VAL A 273 -36.58 11.70 12.08
C VAL A 273 -37.57 12.75 11.56
N ASP A 274 -38.30 13.39 12.47
CA ASP A 274 -39.40 14.27 12.11
C ASP A 274 -39.01 15.76 12.03
N SER A 275 -37.77 16.11 12.42
CA SER A 275 -37.35 17.50 12.46
C SER A 275 -36.08 17.75 11.66
N LYS A 276 -36.06 18.92 11.00
CA LYS A 276 -34.87 19.42 10.30
C LYS A 276 -33.64 19.53 11.20
N ALA A 277 -33.81 19.84 12.48
CA ALA A 277 -32.70 19.94 13.44
C ALA A 277 -32.02 18.60 13.67
N ARG A 278 -32.80 17.51 13.86
CA ARG A 278 -32.27 16.16 14.00
C ARG A 278 -31.58 15.69 12.71
N ALA A 279 -32.22 15.86 11.55
CA ALA A 279 -31.64 15.54 10.25
C ALA A 279 -30.31 16.28 10.00
N LYS A 280 -30.24 17.56 10.42
CA LYS A 280 -29.01 18.35 10.34
C LYS A 280 -27.89 17.76 11.21
N ASN A 281 -28.20 17.27 12.41
CA ASN A 281 -27.21 16.59 13.25
C ASN A 281 -26.66 15.33 12.57
N LEU A 282 -27.51 14.52 11.96
CA LEU A 282 -27.08 13.33 11.19
C LEU A 282 -26.23 13.73 9.97
N TYR A 283 -26.66 14.71 9.21
CA TYR A 283 -25.95 15.20 8.04
C TYR A 283 -24.53 15.70 8.35
N TYR A 284 -24.34 16.38 9.50
CA TYR A 284 -23.05 16.95 9.94
C TYR A 284 -22.26 16.07 10.91
N TYR A 285 -22.53 14.76 10.96
CA TYR A 285 -21.84 13.81 11.84
C TYR A 285 -22.03 14.04 13.35
N ASN A 286 -22.99 14.90 13.74
CA ASN A 286 -23.27 15.20 15.14
C ASN A 286 -24.37 14.28 15.71
N TYR A 287 -24.30 13.00 15.35
CA TYR A 287 -25.30 12.00 15.72
C TYR A 287 -25.32 11.68 17.20
N THR A 288 -24.22 11.88 17.93
CA THR A 288 -24.15 11.69 19.38
C THR A 288 -24.96 12.71 20.19
N ALA A 289 -25.48 13.75 19.53
CA ALA A 289 -26.36 14.73 20.15
C ALA A 289 -27.83 14.25 20.31
N ASP A 290 -28.16 13.06 19.82
CA ASP A 290 -29.50 12.47 19.89
C ASP A 290 -29.42 11.03 20.42
N ASP A 291 -29.83 10.79 21.66
CA ASP A 291 -29.78 9.48 22.33
C ASP A 291 -30.57 8.36 21.61
N ARG A 292 -31.45 8.74 20.67
CA ARG A 292 -32.21 7.78 19.85
C ARG A 292 -31.42 7.24 18.66
N VAL A 293 -30.23 7.79 18.43
CA VAL A 293 -29.34 7.33 17.33
C VAL A 293 -28.40 6.27 17.87
N ASP A 294 -28.87 5.05 17.82
CA ASP A 294 -28.14 3.85 18.19
C ASP A 294 -27.76 2.98 16.98
N GLN A 295 -27.24 1.80 17.22
CA GLN A 295 -26.91 0.86 16.16
C GLN A 295 -28.15 0.44 15.35
N SER A 296 -29.30 0.26 16.01
CA SER A 296 -30.54 -0.18 15.35
C SER A 296 -31.07 0.90 14.41
N PHE A 297 -30.96 2.17 14.78
CA PHE A 297 -31.29 3.30 13.93
C PHE A 297 -30.43 3.32 12.65
N PHE A 298 -29.11 3.13 12.78
CA PHE A 298 -28.24 3.09 11.61
C PHE A 298 -28.51 1.89 10.70
N LEU A 299 -28.87 0.73 11.26
CA LEU A 299 -29.24 -0.45 10.48
C LEU A 299 -30.55 -0.21 9.70
N ASP A 300 -31.60 0.31 10.35
CA ASP A 300 -32.88 0.63 9.72
C ASP A 300 -32.72 1.66 8.60
N TYR A 301 -31.94 2.72 8.86
CA TYR A 301 -31.64 3.70 7.81
C TYR A 301 -30.88 3.07 6.64
N PHE A 302 -29.84 2.27 6.92
CA PHE A 302 -29.04 1.63 5.87
C PHE A 302 -29.86 0.67 5.02
N GLU A 303 -30.76 -0.10 5.63
CA GLU A 303 -31.67 -1.01 4.94
C GLU A 303 -32.60 -0.25 3.98
N LYS A 304 -33.31 0.76 4.47
CA LYS A 304 -34.22 1.59 3.67
C LYS A 304 -33.51 2.32 2.54
N ARG A 305 -32.34 2.89 2.83
CA ARG A 305 -31.51 3.56 1.82
C ARG A 305 -31.02 2.59 0.77
N SER A 306 -30.63 1.40 1.17
CA SER A 306 -30.16 0.34 0.25
C SER A 306 -31.28 -0.16 -0.69
N GLU A 307 -32.51 -0.31 -0.17
CA GLU A 307 -33.68 -0.67 -0.97
C GLU A 307 -33.99 0.40 -2.01
N GLU A 308 -33.99 1.68 -1.61
CA GLU A 308 -34.21 2.80 -2.52
C GLU A 308 -33.15 2.85 -3.63
N ILE A 309 -31.88 2.77 -3.28
CA ILE A 309 -30.76 2.76 -4.25
C ILE A 309 -30.88 1.54 -5.18
N SER A 310 -31.18 0.35 -4.63
CA SER A 310 -31.28 -0.88 -5.41
C SER A 310 -32.45 -0.82 -6.40
N GLY A 311 -33.59 -0.24 -6.01
CA GLY A 311 -34.73 -0.04 -6.89
C GLY A 311 -34.46 0.91 -8.07
N GLN A 312 -33.56 1.85 -7.89
CA GLN A 312 -33.18 2.86 -8.90
C GLN A 312 -31.96 2.48 -9.73
N THR A 313 -31.13 1.54 -9.27
CA THR A 313 -29.82 1.26 -9.89
C THR A 313 -29.87 0.12 -10.88
N ASN A 314 -29.65 0.42 -12.16
CA ASN A 314 -29.33 -0.59 -13.16
C ASN A 314 -27.86 -1.00 -13.04
N VAL A 315 -27.59 -2.24 -12.59
CA VAL A 315 -26.23 -2.79 -12.37
C VAL A 315 -25.35 -2.66 -13.62
N VAL A 316 -25.88 -2.91 -14.80
CA VAL A 316 -25.15 -2.81 -16.08
C VAL A 316 -24.75 -1.35 -16.33
N GLN A 317 -25.65 -0.40 -16.07
CA GLN A 317 -25.37 1.01 -16.21
C GLN A 317 -24.32 1.47 -15.20
N LYS A 318 -24.40 1.03 -13.93
CA LYS A 318 -23.39 1.33 -12.88
C LYS A 318 -22.01 0.77 -13.27
N LEU A 319 -21.94 -0.47 -13.77
CA LEU A 319 -20.69 -1.06 -14.28
C LEU A 319 -20.12 -0.25 -15.47
N ARG A 320 -20.96 0.10 -16.44
CA ARG A 320 -20.54 0.94 -17.58
C ARG A 320 -20.00 2.29 -17.13
N GLN A 321 -20.67 2.92 -16.17
CA GLN A 321 -20.23 4.18 -15.60
C GLN A 321 -18.91 4.03 -14.82
N THR A 322 -18.73 2.95 -14.07
CA THR A 322 -17.49 2.60 -13.36
C THR A 322 -16.31 2.50 -14.32
N VAL A 323 -16.46 1.74 -15.41
CA VAL A 323 -15.41 1.62 -16.45
C VAL A 323 -15.11 2.99 -17.08
N LYS A 324 -16.14 3.76 -17.44
CA LYS A 324 -15.98 5.11 -18.00
C LYS A 324 -15.25 6.03 -17.02
N THR A 325 -15.58 5.98 -15.73
CA THR A 325 -14.94 6.77 -14.66
C THR A 325 -13.48 6.39 -14.50
N TYR A 326 -13.17 5.07 -14.53
CA TYR A 326 -11.78 4.59 -14.48
C TYR A 326 -10.97 5.12 -15.67
N ILE A 327 -11.45 4.94 -16.89
CA ILE A 327 -10.76 5.40 -18.11
C ILE A 327 -10.55 6.92 -18.06
N LYS A 328 -11.64 7.68 -17.83
CA LYS A 328 -11.56 9.13 -17.75
C LYS A 328 -10.62 9.60 -16.64
N GLY A 329 -10.69 9.00 -15.45
CA GLY A 329 -9.85 9.34 -14.32
C GLY A 329 -8.36 9.05 -14.58
N THR A 330 -8.05 7.94 -15.25
CA THR A 330 -6.68 7.59 -15.63
C THR A 330 -6.06 8.62 -16.57
N PHE A 331 -6.78 9.02 -17.63
CA PHE A 331 -6.25 9.97 -18.62
C PHE A 331 -6.34 11.45 -18.15
N ALA A 332 -7.27 11.79 -17.27
CA ALA A 332 -7.37 13.12 -16.70
C ALA A 332 -6.43 13.38 -15.51
N GLY A 333 -5.59 12.39 -15.13
CA GLY A 333 -4.67 12.51 -14.02
C GLY A 333 -5.32 12.47 -12.62
N LYS A 334 -6.62 12.13 -12.51
CA LYS A 334 -7.32 12.00 -11.23
C LYS A 334 -6.69 10.93 -10.30
N TYR A 335 -6.08 9.89 -10.90
CA TYR A 335 -5.43 8.79 -10.17
C TYR A 335 -3.92 8.94 -10.10
N GLU A 336 -3.44 10.17 -10.17
CA GLU A 336 -2.04 10.55 -10.35
C GLU A 336 -1.47 10.12 -11.73
N TYR A 337 -0.65 10.95 -12.33
CA TYR A 337 0.06 10.61 -13.59
C TYR A 337 0.94 9.36 -13.45
N LEU A 338 1.29 9.00 -12.20
CA LEU A 338 2.04 7.82 -11.87
C LEU A 338 1.30 6.53 -12.27
N HIS A 339 -0.03 6.49 -12.14
CA HIS A 339 -0.85 5.36 -12.59
C HIS A 339 -0.77 5.18 -14.10
N LEU A 340 -0.95 6.28 -14.85
CA LEU A 340 -0.85 6.27 -16.32
C LEU A 340 0.55 5.85 -16.77
N ALA A 341 1.60 6.37 -16.13
CA ALA A 341 2.98 6.02 -16.43
C ALA A 341 3.26 4.52 -16.17
N ALA A 342 2.74 3.97 -15.06
CA ALA A 342 2.88 2.56 -14.75
C ALA A 342 2.17 1.67 -15.78
N MET A 343 0.92 1.98 -16.14
CA MET A 343 0.16 1.25 -17.16
C MET A 343 0.86 1.29 -18.53
N SER A 344 1.40 2.47 -18.91
CA SER A 344 2.22 2.63 -20.13
C SER A 344 3.49 1.78 -20.07
N GLY A 345 4.15 1.72 -18.90
CA GLY A 345 5.31 0.88 -18.66
C GLY A 345 5.02 -0.61 -18.86
N TYR A 346 3.89 -1.09 -18.34
CA TYR A 346 3.43 -2.48 -18.59
C TYR A 346 3.16 -2.75 -20.05
N ALA A 347 2.54 -1.82 -20.78
CA ALA A 347 2.29 -1.95 -22.21
C ALA A 347 3.60 -2.06 -23.01
N ILE A 348 4.58 -1.21 -22.69
CA ILE A 348 5.91 -1.23 -23.34
C ILE A 348 6.64 -2.55 -23.04
N LEU A 349 6.63 -3.00 -21.78
CA LEU A 349 7.24 -4.27 -21.40
C LEU A 349 6.58 -5.46 -22.09
N LEU A 350 5.26 -5.46 -22.19
CA LEU A 350 4.51 -6.50 -22.88
C LEU A 350 4.92 -6.61 -24.35
N LEU A 351 5.00 -5.49 -25.06
CA LEU A 351 5.53 -5.47 -26.43
C LEU A 351 6.94 -6.05 -26.48
N GLY A 352 7.80 -5.67 -25.55
CA GLY A 352 9.16 -6.21 -25.45
C GLY A 352 9.22 -7.73 -25.28
N TRP A 353 8.36 -8.29 -24.41
CA TRP A 353 8.28 -9.73 -24.18
C TRP A 353 7.66 -10.49 -25.37
N ILE A 354 6.69 -9.88 -26.08
CA ILE A 354 6.14 -10.43 -27.34
C ILE A 354 7.26 -10.61 -28.36
N PHE A 355 8.11 -9.60 -28.58
CA PHE A 355 9.24 -9.70 -29.50
C PHE A 355 10.27 -10.77 -29.08
N ARG A 356 10.41 -11.03 -27.79
CA ARG A 356 11.29 -12.09 -27.25
C ARG A 356 10.64 -13.47 -27.20
N LYS A 357 9.33 -13.56 -27.45
CA LYS A 357 8.53 -14.79 -27.33
C LYS A 357 8.59 -15.42 -25.92
N ASP A 358 8.76 -14.60 -24.88
CA ASP A 358 8.78 -15.06 -23.48
C ASP A 358 7.35 -15.04 -22.91
N TRP A 359 6.64 -16.16 -23.12
CA TRP A 359 5.24 -16.31 -22.71
C TRP A 359 5.02 -16.17 -21.21
N LYS A 360 5.97 -16.60 -20.40
CA LYS A 360 5.92 -16.48 -18.96
C LYS A 360 5.87 -15.01 -18.53
N ARG A 361 6.84 -14.23 -18.98
CA ARG A 361 6.93 -12.81 -18.66
C ARG A 361 5.80 -11.99 -19.26
N MET A 362 5.29 -12.40 -20.42
CA MET A 362 4.07 -11.82 -20.98
C MET A 362 2.89 -12.01 -20.05
N LEU A 363 2.70 -13.23 -19.52
CA LEU A 363 1.60 -13.55 -18.64
C LEU A 363 1.67 -12.76 -17.33
N GLU A 364 2.83 -12.71 -16.67
CA GLU A 364 3.05 -11.86 -15.49
C GLU A 364 2.76 -10.37 -15.79
N THR A 365 3.23 -9.88 -16.93
CA THR A 365 3.08 -8.48 -17.37
C THR A 365 1.62 -8.11 -17.67
N ILE A 366 0.77 -9.05 -18.08
CA ILE A 366 -0.67 -8.85 -18.29
C ILE A 366 -1.45 -9.01 -16.99
N CYS A 367 -1.16 -10.07 -16.24
CA CYS A 367 -1.98 -10.48 -15.11
C CYS A 367 -1.86 -9.53 -13.92
N ILE A 368 -0.67 -8.99 -13.64
CA ILE A 368 -0.47 -8.06 -12.52
C ILE A 368 -1.30 -6.78 -12.71
N PRO A 369 -1.15 -6.01 -13.81
CA PRO A 369 -1.98 -4.84 -14.02
C PRO A 369 -3.46 -5.20 -14.23
N GLY A 370 -3.78 -6.35 -14.83
CA GLY A 370 -5.15 -6.84 -14.96
C GLY A 370 -5.84 -7.01 -13.61
N MET A 371 -5.18 -7.64 -12.65
CA MET A 371 -5.70 -7.78 -11.28
C MET A 371 -5.85 -6.43 -10.59
N GLN A 372 -4.90 -5.53 -10.80
CA GLN A 372 -4.99 -4.17 -10.26
C GLN A 372 -6.18 -3.40 -10.87
N ILE A 373 -6.42 -3.50 -12.17
CA ILE A 373 -7.59 -2.89 -12.82
C ILE A 373 -8.89 -3.39 -12.18
N VAL A 374 -9.01 -4.69 -11.91
CA VAL A 374 -10.19 -5.24 -11.23
C VAL A 374 -10.38 -4.61 -9.85
N LEU A 375 -9.31 -4.46 -9.05
CA LEU A 375 -9.38 -3.79 -7.75
C LEU A 375 -9.76 -2.31 -7.89
N TRP A 376 -9.22 -1.59 -8.87
CA TRP A 376 -9.60 -0.21 -9.16
C TRP A 376 -11.08 -0.10 -9.51
N LEU A 377 -11.58 -0.95 -10.40
CA LEU A 377 -12.99 -0.98 -10.79
C LEU A 377 -13.89 -1.30 -9.58
N TYR A 378 -13.50 -2.24 -8.74
CA TYR A 378 -14.22 -2.55 -7.51
C TYR A 378 -14.33 -1.33 -6.57
N LEU A 379 -13.22 -0.63 -6.31
CA LEU A 379 -13.21 0.54 -5.43
C LEU A 379 -14.03 1.71 -6.01
N ILE A 380 -13.94 1.94 -7.33
CA ILE A 380 -14.75 2.96 -8.02
C ILE A 380 -16.24 2.59 -7.95
N TYR A 381 -16.58 1.31 -8.17
CA TYR A 381 -17.96 0.81 -8.07
C TYR A 381 -18.54 1.03 -6.67
N ARG A 382 -17.70 0.87 -5.64
CA ARG A 382 -18.04 1.12 -4.24
C ARG A 382 -18.05 2.62 -3.86
N GLY A 383 -17.62 3.51 -4.75
CA GLY A 383 -17.60 4.95 -4.48
C GLY A 383 -16.55 5.42 -3.46
N ARG A 384 -15.54 4.58 -3.14
CA ARG A 384 -14.57 4.87 -2.07
C ARG A 384 -13.13 4.84 -2.57
N MET A 385 -12.59 6.01 -2.87
CA MET A 385 -11.24 6.19 -3.42
C MET A 385 -10.46 7.31 -2.70
N PRO A 386 -10.18 7.21 -1.39
CA PRO A 386 -9.36 8.20 -0.68
C PRO A 386 -7.91 8.16 -1.17
N GLU A 387 -7.22 9.29 -1.11
CA GLU A 387 -5.85 9.46 -1.63
C GLU A 387 -4.87 8.41 -1.09
N ARG A 388 -4.96 8.07 0.21
CA ARG A 388 -4.13 7.03 0.83
C ARG A 388 -4.27 5.65 0.17
N VAL A 389 -5.46 5.33 -0.34
CA VAL A 389 -5.71 4.09 -1.08
C VAL A 389 -5.11 4.19 -2.49
N LEU A 390 -5.22 5.34 -3.15
CA LEU A 390 -4.59 5.58 -4.46
C LEU A 390 -3.07 5.40 -4.40
N ILE A 391 -2.42 5.97 -3.39
CA ILE A 391 -0.98 5.79 -3.15
C ILE A 391 -0.65 4.31 -2.98
N SER A 392 -1.41 3.60 -2.13
CA SER A 392 -1.21 2.18 -1.86
C SER A 392 -1.33 1.34 -3.14
N MET A 393 -2.36 1.57 -3.94
CA MET A 393 -2.59 0.89 -5.22
C MET A 393 -1.46 1.16 -6.23
N ASN A 394 -0.99 2.40 -6.32
CA ASN A 394 0.11 2.77 -7.22
C ASN A 394 1.43 2.10 -6.80
N LEU A 395 1.75 2.03 -5.51
CA LEU A 395 2.93 1.31 -5.02
C LEU A 395 2.89 -0.18 -5.40
N MET A 396 1.74 -0.82 -5.22
CA MET A 396 1.50 -2.23 -5.58
C MET A 396 1.61 -2.48 -7.08
N LEU A 397 1.35 -1.49 -7.91
CA LEU A 397 1.48 -1.56 -9.37
C LEU A 397 2.93 -1.35 -9.84
N ILE A 398 3.63 -0.38 -9.24
CA ILE A 398 4.93 0.08 -9.72
C ILE A 398 6.06 -0.87 -9.33
N VAL A 399 6.05 -1.42 -8.13
CA VAL A 399 7.16 -2.27 -7.67
C VAL A 399 7.30 -3.54 -8.52
N PRO A 400 6.25 -4.30 -8.83
CA PRO A 400 6.35 -5.40 -9.78
C PRO A 400 6.80 -4.95 -11.18
N LEU A 401 6.30 -3.81 -11.67
CA LEU A 401 6.72 -3.23 -12.96
C LEU A 401 8.25 -3.02 -13.00
N LEU A 402 8.81 -2.43 -11.95
CA LEU A 402 10.24 -2.17 -11.86
C LEU A 402 11.07 -3.45 -11.82
N LEU A 403 10.58 -4.50 -11.15
CA LEU A 403 11.22 -5.80 -11.12
C LEU A 403 11.19 -6.47 -12.50
N LEU A 404 10.06 -6.45 -13.20
CA LEU A 404 9.93 -6.97 -14.56
C LEU A 404 10.79 -6.19 -15.55
N ALA A 405 10.84 -4.86 -15.43
CA ALA A 405 11.70 -4.01 -16.24
C ALA A 405 13.19 -4.32 -16.01
N ARG A 406 13.59 -4.53 -14.73
CA ARG A 406 14.94 -4.97 -14.39
C ARG A 406 15.28 -6.28 -15.08
N GLU A 407 14.43 -7.27 -15.02
CA GLU A 407 14.65 -8.56 -15.66
C GLU A 407 14.78 -8.41 -17.19
N TYR A 408 13.86 -7.68 -17.82
CA TYR A 408 13.92 -7.39 -19.25
C TYR A 408 15.25 -6.80 -19.68
N VAL A 409 15.75 -5.79 -18.97
CA VAL A 409 17.03 -5.16 -19.28
C VAL A 409 18.21 -6.07 -18.99
N MET A 410 18.11 -6.92 -17.99
CA MET A 410 19.18 -7.81 -17.58
C MET A 410 19.34 -9.01 -18.52
N ASP A 411 18.24 -9.58 -19.04
CA ASP A 411 18.30 -10.70 -20.00
C ASP A 411 18.88 -10.28 -21.35
N ASP A 412 18.57 -9.06 -21.82
CA ASP A 412 19.17 -8.49 -23.04
C ASP A 412 20.70 -8.34 -22.95
N ALA A 413 21.23 -8.45 -21.76
CA ALA A 413 22.65 -8.30 -21.50
C ALA A 413 23.50 -9.58 -21.76
N GLY A 414 22.86 -10.74 -21.90
CA GLY A 414 23.52 -12.05 -22.10
C GLY A 414 23.94 -12.39 -23.54
N GLY A 415 23.44 -11.68 -24.52
CA GLY A 415 23.68 -12.00 -25.96
C GLY A 415 24.34 -10.88 -26.75
N VAL A 416 25.43 -11.25 -27.45
CA VAL A 416 26.07 -10.63 -28.62
C VAL A 416 26.79 -9.27 -28.45
N SER A 417 27.98 -9.20 -29.04
CA SER A 417 28.83 -8.03 -29.30
C SER A 417 28.00 -6.80 -29.72
N ARG A 418 27.85 -5.83 -28.83
CA ARG A 418 27.09 -4.60 -29.12
C ARG A 418 27.94 -3.58 -29.86
N SER A 419 27.45 -3.04 -30.98
CA SER A 419 28.06 -1.93 -31.69
C SER A 419 28.32 -0.73 -30.76
N ALA A 420 29.33 0.09 -31.08
CA ALA A 420 29.66 1.31 -30.33
C ALA A 420 28.44 2.24 -30.16
N ALA A 421 27.58 2.34 -31.17
CA ALA A 421 26.34 3.10 -31.13
C ALA A 421 25.37 2.65 -30.01
N LYS A 422 25.18 1.33 -29.81
CA LYS A 422 24.36 0.79 -28.73
C LYS A 422 24.93 1.08 -27.32
N LYS A 423 26.28 1.16 -27.19
CA LYS A 423 26.93 1.55 -25.94
C LYS A 423 26.72 3.03 -25.62
N VAL A 424 26.81 3.91 -26.63
CA VAL A 424 26.54 5.35 -26.45
C VAL A 424 25.06 5.58 -26.09
N CYS A 425 24.13 5.04 -26.85
CA CYS A 425 22.70 5.17 -26.61
C CYS A 425 22.31 4.72 -25.18
N ARG A 426 22.92 3.63 -24.68
CA ARG A 426 22.70 3.16 -23.30
C ARG A 426 23.26 4.10 -22.23
N LYS A 427 24.44 4.70 -22.43
CA LYS A 427 25.02 5.67 -21.50
C LYS A 427 24.18 6.95 -21.47
N THR A 428 23.76 7.44 -22.63
CA THR A 428 22.92 8.61 -22.76
C THR A 428 21.55 8.36 -22.12
N GLY A 429 20.91 7.22 -22.41
CA GLY A 429 19.63 6.84 -21.77
C GLY A 429 19.72 6.74 -20.25
N LEU A 430 20.83 6.21 -19.72
CA LEU A 430 21.07 6.17 -18.27
C LEU A 430 21.27 7.55 -17.68
N ALA A 431 22.05 8.44 -18.34
CA ALA A 431 22.25 9.81 -17.88
C ALA A 431 20.93 10.59 -17.85
N LEU A 432 20.10 10.44 -18.90
CA LEU A 432 18.76 11.03 -18.94
C LEU A 432 17.84 10.48 -17.83
N LEU A 433 17.89 9.18 -17.57
CA LEU A 433 17.12 8.58 -16.46
C LEU A 433 17.55 9.17 -15.12
N LEU A 434 18.84 9.24 -14.84
CA LEU A 434 19.37 9.81 -13.61
C LEU A 434 18.99 11.30 -13.47
N ALA A 435 19.09 12.06 -14.55
CA ALA A 435 18.67 13.47 -14.56
C ALA A 435 17.15 13.61 -14.27
N ALA A 436 16.32 12.78 -14.92
CA ALA A 436 14.88 12.75 -14.67
C ALA A 436 14.55 12.34 -13.22
N MET A 437 15.30 11.40 -12.63
CA MET A 437 15.14 11.02 -11.23
C MET A 437 15.50 12.16 -10.27
N VAL A 438 16.58 12.90 -10.53
CA VAL A 438 16.95 14.08 -9.71
C VAL A 438 15.90 15.16 -9.80
N VAL A 439 15.45 15.52 -11.01
CA VAL A 439 14.38 16.50 -11.21
C VAL A 439 13.09 16.05 -10.53
N GLY A 440 12.71 14.78 -10.70
CA GLY A 440 11.54 14.19 -10.06
C GLY A 440 11.63 14.21 -8.53
N ALA A 441 12.80 13.94 -7.97
CA ALA A 441 13.04 14.00 -6.51
C ALA A 441 12.87 15.43 -5.99
N VAL A 442 13.51 16.41 -6.62
CA VAL A 442 13.41 17.83 -6.22
C VAL A 442 11.95 18.30 -6.32
N TRP A 443 11.28 18.01 -7.43
CA TRP A 443 9.87 18.34 -7.59
C TRP A 443 8.98 17.69 -6.53
N LYS A 444 9.16 16.41 -6.26
CA LYS A 444 8.38 15.68 -5.25
C LYS A 444 8.62 16.24 -3.85
N VAL A 445 9.88 16.50 -3.47
CA VAL A 445 10.24 17.10 -2.17
C VAL A 445 9.58 18.46 -2.01
N THR A 446 9.67 19.35 -3.02
CA THR A 446 9.07 20.68 -2.93
C THR A 446 7.56 20.62 -2.84
N THR A 447 6.89 19.77 -3.64
CA THR A 447 5.43 19.60 -3.62
C THR A 447 4.95 19.07 -2.28
N VAL A 448 5.58 17.99 -1.78
CA VAL A 448 5.18 17.37 -0.50
C VAL A 448 5.49 18.31 0.67
N ARG A 449 6.60 19.03 0.62
CA ARG A 449 6.91 20.06 1.64
C ARG A 449 5.81 21.12 1.73
N THR A 450 5.34 21.64 0.59
CA THR A 450 4.26 22.63 0.57
C THR A 450 2.97 22.06 1.17
N GLN A 451 2.58 20.84 0.76
CA GLN A 451 1.42 20.15 1.30
C GLN A 451 1.52 19.94 2.82
N ASN A 452 2.69 19.50 3.31
CA ASN A 452 2.88 19.25 4.74
C ASN A 452 2.88 20.54 5.57
N LEU A 453 3.38 21.64 5.02
CA LEU A 453 3.30 22.95 5.67
C LEU A 453 1.86 23.48 5.75
N GLU A 454 1.01 23.14 4.79
CA GLU A 454 -0.43 23.47 4.84
C GLU A 454 -1.17 22.58 5.85
N THR A 455 -0.84 21.31 5.92
CA THR A 455 -1.43 20.35 6.90
C THR A 455 -1.01 20.67 8.34
N ALA A 456 0.19 21.22 8.55
CA ALA A 456 0.70 21.58 9.88
C ALA A 456 0.11 22.88 10.46
N LYS A 457 -0.59 23.69 9.66
CA LYS A 457 -1.32 24.88 10.10
C LYS A 457 -2.69 24.52 10.65
#